data_a690802cc1ff7895eff4f5cf900c0d3a
#
_entry.id   a690802cc1ff7895eff4f5cf900c0d3a
#
_cell.length_a   1.000
_cell.length_b   1.000
_cell.length_c   1.000
_cell.angle_alpha   90.00
_cell.angle_beta   90.00
_cell.angle_gamma   90.00
#
_symmetry.space_group_name_H-M   'P 1'
#
loop_
_entity.id
_entity.type
_entity.pdbx_description
1 polymer ?
#
loop_
_entity_poly.entity_id
_entity_poly.type
_entity_poly.pdbx_seq_one_letter_code
_entity_poly.pdbx_strand_id
1 'polypeptide(L)'
;MEKKKLLTMLPIILSCYFAITTCVLSVELENAHDKIDSTQAKLEEVEKELKAHKCDTIEDISEWDMFTLALMKVESNYDKTAVSSAGARGYFQFMPIYVKEVNRIHGTNYKFEEVIKSFQQSYEVFTLMQKAHNKDFSMDKALTLHNGNHEWYHRRVYDEMKKIKRYEQMRKKVQYASRLEQI
;
A
#
# COMPACT_ATOMS: atom_id res chain seq x y z
N MET A 1 50.40 43.56 34.40
CA MET A 1 50.55 43.67 32.91
C MET A 1 49.65 42.70 32.13
N GLU A 2 49.32 41.53 32.65
CA GLU A 2 48.53 40.51 31.96
C GLU A 2 47.03 40.83 31.78
N LYS A 3 46.36 41.41 32.78
CA LYS A 3 44.91 41.73 32.71
C LYS A 3 44.53 42.73 31.58
N LYS A 4 45.45 43.65 31.23
CA LYS A 4 45.22 44.61 30.12
C LYS A 4 45.32 43.95 28.74
N LYS A 5 46.18 42.95 28.54
CA LYS A 5 46.26 42.18 27.29
C LYS A 5 45.07 41.29 27.06
N LEU A 6 44.50 40.70 28.14
CA LEU A 6 43.32 39.87 28.03
C LEU A 6 42.06 40.69 27.60
N LEU A 7 41.94 41.94 28.11
CA LEU A 7 40.79 42.81 27.79
C LEU A 7 40.80 43.32 26.34
N THR A 8 41.99 43.47 25.72
CA THR A 8 42.13 43.85 24.31
C THR A 8 41.94 42.69 23.34
N MET A 9 42.16 41.46 23.77
CA MET A 9 41.98 40.25 22.94
C MET A 9 40.53 39.76 22.90
N LEU A 10 39.71 40.07 23.92
CA LEU A 10 38.33 39.61 24.05
C LEU A 10 37.43 39.98 22.84
N PRO A 11 37.43 41.25 22.31
CA PRO A 11 36.62 41.60 21.14
C PRO A 11 37.11 40.88 19.85
N ILE A 12 38.39 40.60 19.72
CA ILE A 12 38.92 39.85 18.56
C ILE A 12 38.44 38.39 18.62
N ILE A 13 38.49 37.74 19.77
CA ILE A 13 38.01 36.37 19.96
C ILE A 13 36.51 36.29 19.70
N LEU A 14 35.73 37.27 20.19
CA LEU A 14 34.27 37.29 19.94
C LEU A 14 33.95 37.49 18.45
N SER A 15 34.70 38.36 17.76
CA SER A 15 34.55 38.60 16.32
C SER A 15 34.88 37.36 15.51
N CYS A 16 35.96 36.64 15.82
CA CYS A 16 36.33 35.38 15.17
C CYS A 16 35.27 34.28 15.44
N TYR A 17 34.77 34.18 16.67
CA TYR A 17 33.73 33.23 17.00
C TYR A 17 32.44 33.51 16.21
N PHE A 18 32.03 34.78 16.10
CA PHE A 18 30.87 35.18 15.33
C PHE A 18 31.02 34.89 13.84
N ALA A 19 32.22 35.15 13.28
CA ALA A 19 32.52 34.84 11.87
C ALA A 19 32.49 33.33 11.59
N ILE A 20 33.02 32.50 12.49
CA ILE A 20 32.97 31.04 12.35
C ILE A 20 31.54 30.50 12.45
N THR A 21 30.73 30.98 13.41
CA THR A 21 29.36 30.54 13.56
C THR A 21 28.47 30.94 12.36
N THR A 22 28.67 32.15 11.80
CA THR A 22 27.96 32.56 10.57
C THR A 22 28.37 31.74 9.36
N CYS A 23 29.64 31.38 9.24
CA CYS A 23 30.14 30.54 8.14
C CYS A 23 29.58 29.10 8.26
N VAL A 24 29.53 28.52 9.46
CA VAL A 24 28.93 27.18 9.69
C VAL A 24 27.45 27.18 9.37
N LEU A 25 26.70 28.18 9.84
CA LEU A 25 25.27 28.33 9.55
C LEU A 25 25.00 28.51 8.06
N SER A 26 25.85 29.24 7.31
CA SER A 26 25.65 29.38 5.87
C SER A 26 25.86 28.06 5.12
N VAL A 27 26.85 27.26 5.52
CA VAL A 27 27.10 25.92 4.92
C VAL A 27 25.96 24.95 5.25
N GLU A 28 25.44 24.98 6.49
CA GLU A 28 24.28 24.13 6.86
C GLU A 28 23.02 24.54 6.10
N LEU A 29 22.81 25.84 5.88
CA LEU A 29 21.66 26.34 5.10
C LEU A 29 21.78 25.93 3.62
N GLU A 30 22.98 26.02 3.02
CA GLU A 30 23.23 25.58 1.66
C GLU A 30 23.01 24.08 1.47
N ASN A 31 23.52 23.26 2.39
CA ASN A 31 23.27 21.81 2.41
C ASN A 31 21.79 21.45 2.61
N ALA A 32 21.04 22.23 3.39
CA ALA A 32 19.60 22.04 3.55
C ALA A 32 18.84 22.43 2.28
N HIS A 33 19.27 23.48 1.59
CA HIS A 33 18.70 23.91 0.32
C HIS A 33 18.89 22.83 -0.77
N ASP A 34 20.11 22.32 -0.93
CA ASP A 34 20.42 21.24 -1.87
C ASP A 34 19.58 19.96 -1.61
N LYS A 35 19.33 19.64 -0.33
CA LYS A 35 18.46 18.52 0.03
C LYS A 35 17.01 18.77 -0.36
N ILE A 36 16.52 20.00 -0.20
CA ILE A 36 15.15 20.38 -0.58
C ILE A 36 15.02 20.27 -2.09
N ASP A 37 15.94 20.82 -2.87
CA ASP A 37 15.91 20.77 -4.32
C ASP A 37 15.98 19.33 -4.85
N SER A 38 16.84 18.49 -4.26
CA SER A 38 16.92 17.06 -4.58
C SER A 38 15.61 16.30 -4.27
N THR A 39 14.93 16.69 -3.20
CA THR A 39 13.65 16.04 -2.82
C THR A 39 12.50 16.51 -3.72
N GLN A 40 12.50 17.77 -4.11
CA GLN A 40 11.54 18.33 -5.07
C GLN A 40 11.70 17.70 -6.45
N ALA A 41 12.94 17.54 -6.94
CA ALA A 41 13.19 16.86 -8.21
C ALA A 41 12.70 15.40 -8.22
N LYS A 42 12.89 14.67 -7.10
CA LYS A 42 12.35 13.30 -6.95
C LYS A 42 10.83 13.28 -6.89
N LEU A 43 10.22 14.27 -6.26
CA LEU A 43 8.75 14.38 -6.19
C LEU A 43 8.17 14.62 -7.59
N GLU A 44 8.77 15.50 -8.39
CA GLU A 44 8.37 15.76 -9.77
C GLU A 44 8.50 14.51 -10.66
N GLU A 45 9.59 13.74 -10.47
CA GLU A 45 9.81 12.48 -11.19
C GLU A 45 8.74 11.45 -10.86
N VAL A 46 8.45 11.26 -9.55
CA VAL A 46 7.39 10.37 -9.08
C VAL A 46 6.00 10.83 -9.56
N GLU A 47 5.73 12.13 -9.54
CA GLU A 47 4.48 12.67 -10.08
C GLU A 47 4.36 12.45 -11.61
N LYS A 48 5.47 12.56 -12.33
CA LYS A 48 5.52 12.29 -13.77
C LYS A 48 5.31 10.81 -14.06
N GLU A 49 5.93 9.93 -13.28
CA GLU A 49 5.70 8.48 -13.37
C GLU A 49 4.25 8.13 -13.03
N LEU A 50 3.69 8.72 -11.98
CA LEU A 50 2.30 8.53 -11.59
C LEU A 50 1.33 9.04 -12.68
N LYS A 51 1.64 10.15 -13.33
CA LYS A 51 0.88 10.67 -14.49
C LYS A 51 1.03 9.78 -15.72
N ALA A 52 2.20 9.21 -15.97
CA ALA A 52 2.45 8.28 -17.08
C ALA A 52 1.80 6.91 -16.87
N HIS A 53 1.66 6.48 -15.60
CA HIS A 53 0.92 5.28 -15.20
C HIS A 53 -0.57 5.57 -14.96
N LYS A 54 -1.01 6.81 -15.18
CA LYS A 54 -2.42 7.14 -15.13
C LYS A 54 -3.12 6.43 -16.29
N CYS A 55 -3.58 5.24 -16.01
CA CYS A 55 -4.59 4.57 -16.81
C CYS A 55 -5.75 5.56 -16.93
N ASP A 56 -5.99 6.10 -18.12
CA ASP A 56 -6.97 7.18 -18.39
C ASP A 56 -8.42 6.77 -18.07
N THR A 57 -8.60 5.52 -17.72
CA THR A 57 -9.84 4.97 -17.19
C THR A 57 -9.51 4.15 -15.94
N ILE A 58 -9.53 4.78 -14.76
CA ILE A 58 -9.72 3.98 -13.57
C ILE A 58 -11.18 3.50 -13.65
N GLU A 59 -11.35 2.32 -14.23
CA GLU A 59 -12.63 1.63 -14.21
C GLU A 59 -13.13 1.55 -12.77
N ASP A 60 -14.43 1.71 -12.60
CA ASP A 60 -15.04 1.56 -11.30
C ASP A 60 -14.75 0.15 -10.79
N ILE A 61 -14.12 0.08 -9.64
CA ILE A 61 -13.86 -1.20 -8.99
C ILE A 61 -15.19 -1.93 -8.74
N SER A 62 -15.30 -3.15 -9.24
CA SER A 62 -16.52 -3.93 -9.13
C SER A 62 -16.83 -4.29 -7.66
N GLU A 63 -18.08 -4.58 -7.37
CA GLU A 63 -18.47 -5.02 -6.02
C GLU A 63 -17.77 -6.33 -5.63
N TRP A 64 -17.55 -7.21 -6.61
CA TRP A 64 -16.79 -8.45 -6.41
C TRP A 64 -15.31 -8.18 -6.10
N ASP A 65 -14.69 -7.21 -6.76
CA ASP A 65 -13.30 -6.85 -6.46
C ASP A 65 -13.17 -6.19 -5.09
N MET A 66 -14.12 -5.33 -4.70
CA MET A 66 -14.17 -4.79 -3.33
C MET A 66 -14.31 -5.90 -2.29
N PHE A 67 -15.13 -6.90 -2.57
CA PHE A 67 -15.30 -8.07 -1.71
C PHE A 67 -14.01 -8.88 -1.60
N THR A 68 -13.35 -9.19 -2.71
CA THR A 68 -12.10 -9.96 -2.70
C THR A 68 -10.96 -9.23 -2.00
N LEU A 69 -10.87 -7.90 -2.15
CA LEU A 69 -9.94 -7.07 -1.40
C LEU A 69 -10.23 -7.09 0.11
N ALA A 70 -11.52 -7.01 0.49
CA ALA A 70 -11.92 -7.10 1.89
C ALA A 70 -11.58 -8.47 2.49
N LEU A 71 -11.79 -9.54 1.74
CA LEU A 71 -11.44 -10.90 2.12
C LEU A 71 -9.92 -11.01 2.37
N MET A 72 -9.09 -10.56 1.44
CA MET A 72 -7.63 -10.55 1.61
C MET A 72 -7.17 -9.72 2.81
N LYS A 73 -7.84 -8.60 3.07
CA LYS A 73 -7.57 -7.77 4.25
C LYS A 73 -7.79 -8.55 5.54
N VAL A 74 -8.87 -9.33 5.61
CA VAL A 74 -9.21 -10.12 6.79
C VAL A 74 -8.28 -11.33 6.96
N GLU A 75 -7.91 -12.00 5.86
CA GLU A 75 -7.09 -13.20 5.86
C GLU A 75 -5.63 -12.95 6.21
N SER A 76 -5.02 -11.98 5.58
CA SER A 76 -3.58 -11.77 5.67
C SER A 76 -3.16 -10.32 5.91
N ASN A 77 -4.10 -9.37 5.96
CA ASN A 77 -3.78 -7.95 5.91
C ASN A 77 -2.96 -7.56 4.66
N TYR A 78 -3.21 -8.23 3.54
CA TYR A 78 -2.48 -8.13 2.26
C TYR A 78 -1.02 -8.63 2.32
N ASP A 79 -0.66 -9.39 3.35
CA ASP A 79 0.69 -9.94 3.48
C ASP A 79 0.80 -11.27 2.74
N LYS A 80 1.55 -11.27 1.63
CA LYS A 80 1.85 -12.50 0.86
C LYS A 80 2.72 -13.50 1.61
N THR A 81 3.35 -13.09 2.70
CA THR A 81 4.22 -13.95 3.51
C THR A 81 3.50 -14.53 4.73
N ALA A 82 2.24 -14.11 4.97
CA ALA A 82 1.45 -14.56 6.10
C ALA A 82 1.29 -16.08 6.12
N VAL A 83 1.47 -16.66 7.30
CA VAL A 83 1.30 -18.10 7.56
C VAL A 83 0.46 -18.26 8.83
N SER A 84 -0.65 -18.98 8.74
CA SER A 84 -1.49 -19.30 9.91
C SER A 84 -0.92 -20.48 10.70
N SER A 85 -1.40 -20.66 11.94
CA SER A 85 -1.07 -21.83 12.76
C SER A 85 -1.49 -23.16 12.13
N ALA A 86 -2.51 -23.15 11.26
CA ALA A 86 -2.97 -24.31 10.50
C ALA A 86 -2.18 -24.55 9.20
N GLY A 87 -1.21 -23.67 8.86
CA GLY A 87 -0.41 -23.78 7.63
C GLY A 87 -1.04 -23.15 6.40
N ALA A 88 -2.14 -22.39 6.52
CA ALA A 88 -2.69 -21.60 5.42
C ALA A 88 -1.76 -20.42 5.12
N ARG A 89 -1.59 -20.03 3.83
CA ARG A 89 -0.54 -19.11 3.41
C ARG A 89 -1.00 -18.10 2.38
N GLY A 90 -0.33 -16.95 2.39
CA GLY A 90 -0.45 -15.90 1.38
C GLY A 90 -1.70 -15.05 1.50
N TYR A 91 -1.99 -14.28 0.47
CA TYR A 91 -3.05 -13.27 0.45
C TYR A 91 -4.42 -13.77 0.90
N PHE A 92 -4.85 -14.93 0.42
CA PHE A 92 -6.14 -15.54 0.72
C PHE A 92 -6.04 -16.67 1.74
N GLN A 93 -4.90 -16.86 2.40
CA GLN A 93 -4.66 -17.95 3.35
C GLN A 93 -5.04 -19.31 2.76
N PHE A 94 -4.56 -19.61 1.56
CA PHE A 94 -4.81 -20.89 0.93
C PHE A 94 -4.06 -22.03 1.60
N MET A 95 -4.73 -23.19 1.65
CA MET A 95 -4.07 -24.47 1.90
C MET A 95 -3.60 -25.09 0.57
N PRO A 96 -2.52 -25.90 0.55
CA PRO A 96 -2.06 -26.55 -0.67
C PRO A 96 -3.15 -27.36 -1.39
N ILE A 97 -4.07 -27.95 -0.65
CA ILE A 97 -5.19 -28.73 -1.20
C ILE A 97 -6.14 -27.87 -2.03
N TYR A 98 -6.29 -26.58 -1.68
CA TYR A 98 -7.15 -25.63 -2.42
C TYR A 98 -6.63 -25.46 -3.86
N VAL A 99 -5.36 -25.18 -4.03
CA VAL A 99 -4.73 -25.01 -5.36
C VAL A 99 -4.74 -26.32 -6.15
N LYS A 100 -4.52 -27.45 -5.47
CA LYS A 100 -4.59 -28.78 -6.09
C LYS A 100 -5.99 -29.06 -6.63
N GLU A 101 -7.03 -28.69 -5.90
CA GLU A 101 -8.43 -28.89 -6.31
C GLU A 101 -8.78 -28.00 -7.51
N VAL A 102 -8.36 -26.72 -7.53
CA VAL A 102 -8.53 -25.84 -8.69
C VAL A 102 -7.86 -26.45 -9.93
N ASN A 103 -6.63 -26.94 -9.80
CA ASN A 103 -5.93 -27.59 -10.91
C ASN A 103 -6.69 -28.82 -11.41
N ARG A 104 -7.23 -29.64 -10.50
CA ARG A 104 -8.00 -30.83 -10.86
C ARG A 104 -9.28 -30.49 -11.61
N ILE A 105 -10.02 -29.47 -11.18
CA ILE A 105 -11.32 -29.09 -11.77
C ILE A 105 -11.13 -28.42 -13.13
N HIS A 106 -10.13 -27.54 -13.26
CA HIS A 106 -9.98 -26.69 -14.44
C HIS A 106 -8.87 -27.16 -15.39
N GLY A 107 -8.17 -28.26 -15.10
CA GLY A 107 -7.05 -28.75 -15.92
C GLY A 107 -5.87 -27.80 -15.94
N THR A 108 -5.70 -26.99 -14.90
CA THR A 108 -4.59 -26.02 -14.78
C THR A 108 -3.39 -26.63 -14.07
N ASN A 109 -2.26 -25.93 -14.04
CA ASN A 109 -1.02 -26.38 -13.39
C ASN A 109 -0.41 -25.29 -12.50
N TYR A 110 -1.24 -24.64 -11.67
CA TYR A 110 -0.76 -23.67 -10.68
C TYR A 110 0.12 -24.36 -9.64
N LYS A 111 1.25 -23.73 -9.32
CA LYS A 111 2.13 -24.18 -8.24
C LYS A 111 1.81 -23.38 -6.96
N PHE A 112 1.55 -24.08 -5.87
CA PHE A 112 1.16 -23.47 -4.62
C PHE A 112 2.13 -22.34 -4.18
N GLU A 113 3.44 -22.59 -4.25
CA GLU A 113 4.48 -21.62 -3.86
C GLU A 113 4.53 -20.35 -4.74
N GLU A 114 4.04 -20.43 -5.97
CA GLU A 114 3.92 -19.29 -6.87
C GLU A 114 2.63 -18.53 -6.61
N VAL A 115 1.52 -19.25 -6.48
CA VAL A 115 0.19 -18.68 -6.19
C VAL A 115 0.20 -17.80 -4.95
N ILE A 116 0.71 -18.30 -3.83
CA ILE A 116 0.68 -17.57 -2.56
C ILE A 116 1.50 -16.28 -2.57
N LYS A 117 2.49 -16.15 -3.47
CA LYS A 117 3.36 -14.97 -3.60
C LYS A 117 2.89 -13.97 -4.64
N SER A 118 1.99 -14.38 -5.53
CA SER A 118 1.45 -13.56 -6.61
C SER A 118 0.01 -13.16 -6.34
N PHE A 119 -0.25 -11.85 -6.26
CA PHE A 119 -1.62 -11.35 -6.16
C PHE A 119 -2.49 -11.85 -7.32
N GLN A 120 -2.00 -11.71 -8.55
CA GLN A 120 -2.72 -12.10 -9.76
C GLN A 120 -3.10 -13.59 -9.74
N GLN A 121 -2.15 -14.47 -9.47
CA GLN A 121 -2.42 -15.92 -9.44
C GLN A 121 -3.33 -16.30 -8.26
N SER A 122 -3.19 -15.64 -7.10
CA SER A 122 -4.07 -15.86 -5.96
C SER A 122 -5.51 -15.48 -6.31
N TYR A 123 -5.72 -14.34 -6.96
CA TYR A 123 -7.03 -13.87 -7.40
C TYR A 123 -7.64 -14.82 -8.46
N GLU A 124 -6.85 -15.25 -9.43
CA GLU A 124 -7.28 -16.21 -10.46
C GLU A 124 -7.70 -17.54 -9.85
N VAL A 125 -6.89 -18.10 -8.97
CA VAL A 125 -7.18 -19.38 -8.29
C VAL A 125 -8.44 -19.27 -7.41
N PHE A 126 -8.61 -18.15 -6.68
CA PHE A 126 -9.82 -17.88 -5.94
C PHE A 126 -11.05 -17.85 -6.87
N THR A 127 -10.95 -17.09 -7.96
CA THR A 127 -12.02 -16.92 -8.95
C THR A 127 -12.39 -18.24 -9.62
N LEU A 128 -11.42 -19.07 -9.97
CA LEU A 128 -11.66 -20.39 -10.55
C LEU A 128 -12.41 -21.32 -9.60
N MET A 129 -12.08 -21.30 -8.31
CA MET A 129 -12.81 -22.05 -7.29
C MET A 129 -14.27 -21.58 -7.20
N GLN A 130 -14.50 -20.26 -7.25
CA GLN A 130 -15.85 -19.70 -7.26
C GLN A 130 -16.63 -20.13 -8.51
N LYS A 131 -16.03 -20.05 -9.70
CA LYS A 131 -16.66 -20.53 -10.96
C LYS A 131 -17.12 -21.97 -10.86
N ALA A 132 -16.37 -22.82 -10.17
CA ALA A 132 -16.73 -24.22 -9.99
C ALA A 132 -17.91 -24.44 -9.03
N HIS A 133 -17.93 -23.75 -7.90
CA HIS A 133 -18.84 -24.03 -6.78
C HIS A 133 -19.82 -22.92 -6.44
N ASN A 134 -19.64 -21.72 -7.01
CA ASN A 134 -20.43 -20.52 -6.72
C ASN A 134 -20.72 -19.73 -8.01
N LYS A 135 -21.49 -20.34 -8.90
CA LYS A 135 -21.76 -19.80 -10.27
C LYS A 135 -22.36 -18.40 -10.26
N ASP A 136 -23.13 -18.07 -9.23
CA ASP A 136 -23.78 -16.77 -9.09
C ASP A 136 -22.87 -15.71 -8.44
N PHE A 137 -21.65 -16.08 -8.08
CA PHE A 137 -20.71 -15.22 -7.38
C PHE A 137 -21.29 -14.57 -6.11
N SER A 138 -22.14 -15.35 -5.39
CA SER A 138 -22.66 -14.92 -4.10
C SER A 138 -21.53 -14.76 -3.08
N MET A 139 -21.46 -13.61 -2.43
CA MET A 139 -20.43 -13.32 -1.44
C MET A 139 -20.57 -14.20 -0.20
N ASP A 140 -21.79 -14.42 0.29
CA ASP A 140 -22.05 -15.33 1.43
C ASP A 140 -21.62 -16.76 1.14
N LYS A 141 -21.92 -17.23 -0.07
CA LYS A 141 -21.49 -18.57 -0.49
C LYS A 141 -19.97 -18.64 -0.65
N ALA A 142 -19.34 -17.59 -1.14
CA ALA A 142 -17.87 -17.51 -1.24
C ALA A 142 -17.22 -17.59 0.14
N LEU A 143 -17.73 -16.85 1.13
CA LEU A 143 -17.25 -16.88 2.51
C LEU A 143 -17.46 -18.26 3.15
N THR A 144 -18.62 -18.86 2.94
CA THR A 144 -18.93 -20.21 3.44
C THR A 144 -18.00 -21.27 2.84
N LEU A 145 -17.70 -21.19 1.54
CA LEU A 145 -16.75 -22.09 0.87
C LEU A 145 -15.32 -21.89 1.34
N HIS A 146 -14.98 -20.66 1.73
CA HIS A 146 -13.61 -20.30 2.11
C HIS A 146 -13.30 -20.67 3.57
N ASN A 147 -14.18 -20.33 4.50
CA ASN A 147 -13.93 -20.50 5.94
C ASN A 147 -15.15 -21.04 6.73
N GLY A 148 -16.10 -21.69 6.07
CA GLY A 148 -17.29 -22.18 6.71
C GLY A 148 -18.32 -21.09 7.05
N ASN A 149 -19.45 -21.49 7.62
CA ASN A 149 -20.56 -20.59 7.93
C ASN A 149 -20.38 -19.95 9.33
N HIS A 150 -19.34 -19.13 9.50
CA HIS A 150 -19.05 -18.42 10.73
C HIS A 150 -19.51 -16.96 10.63
N GLU A 151 -20.62 -16.60 11.29
CA GLU A 151 -21.22 -15.26 11.22
C GLU A 151 -20.24 -14.13 11.57
N TRP A 152 -19.40 -14.32 12.59
CA TRP A 152 -18.38 -13.33 12.97
C TRP A 152 -17.37 -13.06 11.85
N TYR A 153 -17.02 -14.10 11.07
CA TYR A 153 -16.08 -13.98 9.96
C TYR A 153 -16.74 -13.24 8.79
N HIS A 154 -17.96 -13.61 8.41
CA HIS A 154 -18.74 -12.91 7.39
C HIS A 154 -18.88 -11.43 7.73
N ARG A 155 -19.28 -11.11 8.96
CA ARG A 155 -19.41 -9.73 9.45
C ARG A 155 -18.10 -8.95 9.29
N ARG A 156 -16.98 -9.54 9.67
CA ARG A 156 -15.64 -8.90 9.56
C ARG A 156 -15.29 -8.56 8.12
N VAL A 157 -15.54 -9.46 7.17
CA VAL A 157 -15.29 -9.20 5.74
C VAL A 157 -16.19 -8.08 5.22
N TYR A 158 -17.48 -8.11 5.53
CA TYR A 158 -18.41 -7.07 5.12
C TYR A 158 -18.09 -5.69 5.73
N ASP A 159 -17.59 -5.65 6.95
CA ASP A 159 -17.16 -4.38 7.57
C ASP A 159 -15.91 -3.80 6.89
N GLU A 160 -14.95 -4.63 6.49
CA GLU A 160 -13.82 -4.18 5.66
C GLU A 160 -14.30 -3.73 4.27
N MET A 161 -15.22 -4.44 3.63
CA MET A 161 -15.80 -4.06 2.34
C MET A 161 -16.50 -2.68 2.41
N LYS A 162 -17.24 -2.39 3.48
CA LYS A 162 -17.83 -1.05 3.71
C LYS A 162 -16.78 0.04 3.82
N LYS A 163 -15.61 -0.24 4.41
CA LYS A 163 -14.50 0.73 4.49
C LYS A 163 -13.92 1.00 3.11
N ILE A 164 -13.68 -0.04 2.31
CA ILE A 164 -13.18 0.08 0.93
C ILE A 164 -14.18 0.90 0.08
N LYS A 165 -15.48 0.59 0.16
CA LYS A 165 -16.52 1.32 -0.57
C LYS A 165 -16.56 2.80 -0.20
N ARG A 166 -16.44 3.15 1.09
CA ARG A 166 -16.34 4.56 1.54
C ARG A 166 -15.09 5.24 1.00
N TYR A 167 -13.95 4.56 1.01
CA TYR A 167 -12.71 5.08 0.46
C TYR A 167 -12.83 5.39 -1.03
N GLU A 168 -13.40 4.47 -1.82
CA GLU A 168 -13.65 4.67 -3.25
C GLU A 168 -14.60 5.85 -3.53
N GLN A 169 -15.64 6.01 -2.72
CA GLN A 169 -16.55 7.15 -2.84
C GLN A 169 -15.83 8.48 -2.55
N MET A 170 -14.94 8.53 -1.55
CA MET A 170 -14.14 9.72 -1.26
C MET A 170 -13.15 10.01 -2.40
N ARG A 171 -12.47 9.00 -2.92
CA ARG A 171 -11.55 9.12 -4.06
C ARG A 171 -12.24 9.74 -5.27
N LYS A 172 -13.44 9.26 -5.63
CA LYS A 172 -14.24 9.81 -6.72
C LYS A 172 -14.62 11.28 -6.50
N LYS A 173 -14.98 11.65 -5.27
CA LYS A 173 -15.30 13.05 -4.92
C LYS A 173 -14.09 13.97 -5.08
N VAL A 174 -12.92 13.54 -4.60
CA VAL A 174 -11.67 14.30 -4.73
C VAL A 174 -11.30 14.46 -6.21
N GLN A 175 -11.38 13.38 -6.99
CA GLN A 175 -11.10 13.42 -8.42
C GLN A 175 -12.07 14.34 -9.18
N TYR A 176 -13.35 14.34 -8.81
CA TYR A 176 -14.34 15.26 -9.38
C TYR A 176 -14.02 16.72 -9.04
N ALA A 177 -13.71 17.02 -7.78
CA ALA A 177 -13.32 18.37 -7.33
C ALA A 177 -12.08 18.87 -8.10
N SER A 178 -11.05 18.06 -8.23
CA SER A 178 -9.82 18.42 -8.97
C SER A 178 -10.05 18.70 -10.47
N ARG A 179 -11.07 18.07 -11.07
CA ARG A 179 -11.45 18.37 -12.46
C ARG A 179 -12.18 19.72 -12.60
N LEU A 180 -12.98 20.10 -11.59
CA LEU A 180 -13.67 21.40 -11.59
C LEU A 180 -12.72 22.59 -11.44
N GLU A 181 -11.60 22.41 -10.75
CA GLU A 181 -10.56 23.43 -10.57
C GLU A 181 -9.72 23.68 -11.85
N GLN A 182 -9.84 22.81 -12.85
CA GLN A 182 -9.13 22.91 -14.13
C GLN A 182 -9.95 23.54 -15.26
N ILE A 183 -11.21 23.92 -14.99
CA ILE A 183 -12.13 24.60 -15.91
C ILE A 183 -12.20 26.10 -15.58
#